data_85e21d5071d06374c4a2f7d6523544e6
#
_entry.id   85e21d5071d06374c4a2f7d6523544e6
#
_cell.length_a   1.000
_cell.length_b   1.000
_cell.length_c   1.000
_cell.angle_alpha   90.00
_cell.angle_beta   90.00
_cell.angle_gamma   90.00
#
_symmetry.space_group_name_H-M   'P 1'
#
loop_
_entity.id
_entity.type
_entity.pdbx_description
1 polymer ?
#
loop_
_entity_poly.entity_id
_entity_poly.type
_entity_poly.pdbx_seq_one_letter_code
_entity_poly.pdbx_strand_id
1 'polypeptide(L)'
;MVSPRDRVSPVRPSIVPPARALILCVEQDPHIRELESYFLDHAGFVVQFVDDGAQALELARALEPSIILTEILVPGLDGLALCRQLKATPETRGIPVVVFSMLAAETRAREAGADAFLKKPLAEHRLVQVVRDLLNPSWPSAATGMP
;
A
#
# COMPACT_ATOMS: atom_id res chain seq x y z
N MET A 1 -19.68 -9.69 35.11
CA MET A 1 -19.34 -9.58 34.80
C MET A 1 -18.79 -9.61 34.50
N VAL A 2 -18.87 -9.35 34.18
CA VAL A 2 -18.12 -9.24 33.70
C VAL A 2 -17.75 -9.07 33.50
N SER A 3 -17.86 -8.79 33.33
CA SER A 3 -17.33 -8.56 32.89
C SER A 3 -16.80 -8.49 32.72
N PRO A 4 -16.77 -8.29 32.80
CA PRO A 4 -16.06 -8.10 32.37
C PRO A 4 -15.62 -7.99 31.93
N ARG A 5 -15.73 -7.95 31.66
CA ARG A 5 -15.24 -7.90 31.17
C ARG A 5 -14.82 -7.94 30.92
N ASP A 6 -15.12 -7.98 31.06
CA ASP A 6 -14.59 -8.07 30.79
C ASP A 6 -14.21 -8.08 30.72
N ARG A 7 -14.12 -7.88 30.65
CA ARG A 7 -13.64 -7.76 30.42
C ARG A 7 -12.95 -7.68 30.14
N VAL A 8 -13.01 -7.53 29.86
CA VAL A 8 -12.19 -7.35 29.37
C VAL A 8 -11.46 -7.01 29.16
N SER A 9 -11.09 -6.61 28.97
CA SER A 9 -10.18 -6.36 28.67
C SER A 9 -9.68 -6.35 28.07
N PRO A 10 -9.62 -5.88 27.78
CA PRO A 10 -9.09 -5.72 26.86
C PRO A 10 -8.13 -6.05 26.33
N VAL A 11 -8.13 -6.02 26.02
CA VAL A 11 -7.10 -6.31 25.58
C VAL A 11 -6.01 -5.86 25.54
N ARG A 12 -5.49 -6.04 25.40
CA ARG A 12 -4.22 -5.57 25.43
C ARG A 12 -3.70 -5.55 24.08
N PRO A 13 -3.77 -4.39 23.43
CA PRO A 13 -3.39 -4.26 22.04
C PRO A 13 -1.95 -4.65 21.80
N SER A 14 -1.08 -4.46 22.79
CA SER A 14 0.33 -4.74 22.56
C SER A 14 0.64 -6.22 22.51
N ILE A 15 -0.22 -7.08 23.06
CA ILE A 15 -0.01 -8.52 23.01
C ILE A 15 -0.97 -9.21 22.06
N VAL A 16 -1.98 -8.50 21.61
CA VAL A 16 -2.84 -8.97 20.53
C VAL A 16 -2.20 -8.48 19.26
N PRO A 17 -1.90 -9.35 18.30
CA PRO A 17 -1.34 -8.88 17.04
C PRO A 17 -2.25 -7.80 16.48
N PRO A 18 -1.69 -6.68 16.00
CA PRO A 18 -2.53 -5.68 15.38
C PRO A 18 -3.28 -6.30 14.22
N ALA A 19 -4.43 -5.74 13.90
CA ALA A 19 -5.13 -6.12 12.70
C ALA A 19 -4.12 -6.10 11.56
N ARG A 20 -4.19 -7.13 10.71
CA ARG A 20 -3.25 -7.20 9.59
C ARG A 20 -3.42 -5.98 8.71
N ALA A 21 -2.29 -5.41 8.30
CA ALA A 21 -2.32 -4.22 7.48
C ALA A 21 -2.98 -4.54 6.13
N LEU A 22 -3.83 -3.62 5.69
CA LEU A 22 -4.51 -3.75 4.41
C LEU A 22 -3.71 -3.04 3.33
N ILE A 23 -3.39 -3.78 2.28
CA ILE A 23 -2.71 -3.25 1.10
C ILE A 23 -3.72 -3.19 -0.03
N LEU A 24 -3.90 -2.01 -0.58
CA LEU A 24 -4.72 -1.84 -1.77
C LEU A 24 -3.80 -1.95 -2.99
N CYS A 25 -4.00 -2.99 -3.79
CA CYS A 25 -3.20 -3.25 -4.98
C CYS A 25 -3.99 -2.88 -6.22
N VAL A 26 -3.46 -1.93 -6.98
CA VAL A 26 -4.08 -1.46 -8.22
C VAL A 26 -3.32 -2.12 -9.36
N GLU A 27 -3.89 -3.20 -9.89
CA GLU A 27 -3.21 -4.06 -10.84
C GLU A 27 -4.24 -4.86 -11.63
N GLN A 28 -4.12 -4.87 -12.95
CA GLN A 28 -5.07 -5.64 -13.75
C GLN A 28 -4.49 -6.95 -14.29
N ASP A 29 -3.16 -7.09 -14.28
CA ASP A 29 -2.53 -8.32 -14.79
C ASP A 29 -2.75 -9.45 -13.80
N PRO A 30 -3.44 -10.54 -14.20
CA PRO A 30 -3.74 -11.62 -13.25
C PRO A 30 -2.49 -12.34 -12.75
N HIS A 31 -1.43 -12.41 -13.54
CA HIS A 31 -0.19 -13.03 -13.07
C HIS A 31 0.48 -12.21 -11.98
N ILE A 32 0.49 -10.91 -12.14
CA ILE A 32 1.07 -10.02 -11.13
C ILE A 32 0.22 -10.05 -9.88
N ARG A 33 -1.12 -10.05 -10.02
CA ARG A 33 -2.01 -10.16 -8.87
C ARG A 33 -1.73 -11.44 -8.07
N GLU A 34 -1.53 -12.53 -8.79
CA GLU A 34 -1.27 -13.80 -8.13
C GLU A 34 0.02 -13.75 -7.33
N LEU A 35 1.08 -13.16 -7.90
CA LEU A 35 2.35 -13.02 -7.21
C LEU A 35 2.22 -12.11 -6.01
N GLU A 36 1.58 -10.97 -6.18
CA GLU A 36 1.38 -10.03 -5.08
C GLU A 36 0.59 -10.68 -3.95
N SER A 37 -0.48 -11.37 -4.31
CA SER A 37 -1.31 -12.06 -3.33
C SER A 37 -0.49 -13.08 -2.55
N TYR A 38 0.26 -13.90 -3.27
CA TYR A 38 1.04 -14.96 -2.64
C TYR A 38 2.04 -14.40 -1.64
N PHE A 39 2.87 -13.46 -2.08
CA PHE A 39 3.96 -12.99 -1.23
C PHE A 39 3.48 -12.09 -0.11
N LEU A 40 2.51 -11.22 -0.39
CA LEU A 40 2.02 -10.31 0.63
C LEU A 40 1.16 -11.04 1.66
N ASP A 41 0.36 -12.00 1.22
CA ASP A 41 -0.44 -12.78 2.15
C ASP A 41 0.44 -13.62 3.07
N HIS A 42 1.48 -14.24 2.51
CA HIS A 42 2.41 -15.02 3.31
C HIS A 42 3.18 -14.16 4.30
N ALA A 43 3.34 -12.89 3.99
CA ALA A 43 4.00 -11.95 4.89
C ALA A 43 3.07 -11.41 5.97
N GLY A 44 1.80 -11.79 5.94
CA GLY A 44 0.84 -11.43 6.98
C GLY A 44 -0.05 -10.25 6.64
N PHE A 45 -0.02 -9.76 5.40
CA PHE A 45 -0.85 -8.63 4.99
C PHE A 45 -2.18 -9.11 4.42
N VAL A 46 -3.18 -8.23 4.47
CA VAL A 46 -4.45 -8.44 3.78
C VAL A 46 -4.40 -7.64 2.50
N VAL A 47 -4.76 -8.24 1.38
CA VAL A 47 -4.66 -7.60 0.07
C VAL A 47 -6.04 -7.44 -0.53
N GLN A 48 -6.32 -6.24 -1.01
CA GLN A 48 -7.53 -5.94 -1.77
C GLN A 48 -7.10 -5.49 -3.15
N PHE A 49 -7.65 -6.10 -4.19
CA PHE A 49 -7.29 -5.75 -5.56
C PHE A 49 -8.35 -4.88 -6.21
N VAL A 50 -7.89 -4.01 -7.09
CA VAL A 50 -8.74 -3.21 -7.95
C VAL A 50 -7.99 -3.04 -9.27
N ASP A 51 -8.72 -2.96 -10.39
CA ASP A 51 -8.09 -2.88 -11.70
C ASP A 51 -8.31 -1.55 -12.40
N ASP A 52 -8.79 -0.56 -11.68
CA ASP A 52 -9.15 0.74 -12.24
C ASP A 52 -8.70 1.82 -11.27
N GLY A 53 -7.97 2.82 -11.78
CA GLY A 53 -7.41 3.87 -10.92
C GLY A 53 -8.45 4.77 -10.30
N ALA A 54 -9.56 5.02 -11.00
CA ALA A 54 -10.63 5.84 -10.44
C ALA A 54 -11.32 5.11 -9.29
N GLN A 55 -11.55 3.80 -9.43
CA GLN A 55 -12.08 3.00 -8.34
C GLN A 55 -11.10 2.95 -7.18
N ALA A 56 -9.79 2.91 -7.49
CA ALA A 56 -8.78 2.88 -6.45
C ALA A 56 -8.85 4.12 -5.57
N LEU A 57 -9.07 5.28 -6.17
CA LEU A 57 -9.20 6.52 -5.40
C LEU A 57 -10.39 6.46 -4.45
N GLU A 58 -11.53 5.96 -4.95
CA GLU A 58 -12.72 5.79 -4.13
C GLU A 58 -12.49 4.81 -2.99
N LEU A 59 -11.87 3.67 -3.31
CA LEU A 59 -11.60 2.64 -2.30
C LEU A 59 -10.59 3.13 -1.26
N ALA A 60 -9.62 3.92 -1.67
CA ALA A 60 -8.65 4.46 -0.72
C ALA A 60 -9.34 5.31 0.34
N ARG A 61 -10.33 6.11 -0.08
CA ARG A 61 -11.08 6.92 0.86
C ARG A 61 -11.94 6.06 1.78
N ALA A 62 -12.58 5.02 1.21
CA ALA A 62 -13.51 4.20 1.96
C ALA A 62 -12.81 3.23 2.90
N LEU A 63 -11.73 2.63 2.46
CA LEU A 63 -11.06 1.55 3.19
C LEU A 63 -9.91 2.02 4.05
N GLU A 64 -9.37 3.19 3.75
CA GLU A 64 -8.20 3.73 4.46
C GLU A 64 -7.09 2.69 4.58
N PRO A 65 -6.59 2.17 3.44
CA PRO A 65 -5.56 1.13 3.50
C PRO A 65 -4.29 1.65 4.14
N SER A 66 -3.48 0.72 4.63
CA SER A 66 -2.21 1.07 5.23
C SER A 66 -1.17 1.48 4.19
N ILE A 67 -1.33 0.98 2.97
CA ILE A 67 -0.41 1.28 1.88
C ILE A 67 -1.14 1.01 0.56
N ILE A 68 -0.73 1.71 -0.49
CA ILE A 68 -1.27 1.50 -1.84
C ILE A 68 -0.11 1.10 -2.74
N LEU A 69 -0.30 0.01 -3.46
CA LEU A 69 0.67 -0.50 -4.42
C LEU A 69 0.02 -0.42 -5.79
N THR A 70 0.56 0.38 -6.69
CA THR A 70 -0.11 0.61 -7.97
C THR A 70 0.81 0.47 -9.16
N GLU A 71 0.29 -0.16 -10.21
CA GLU A 71 0.89 -0.10 -11.54
C GLU A 71 0.55 1.26 -12.17
N ILE A 72 1.37 1.73 -13.10
CA ILE A 72 1.09 2.97 -13.83
C ILE A 72 0.02 2.71 -14.89
N LEU A 73 0.17 1.63 -15.65
CA LEU A 73 -0.72 1.35 -16.78
C LEU A 73 -1.97 0.63 -16.28
N VAL A 74 -2.91 1.40 -15.76
CA VAL A 74 -4.24 0.90 -15.38
C VAL A 74 -5.28 1.82 -15.98
N PRO A 75 -6.47 1.28 -16.29
CA PRO A 75 -7.53 2.10 -16.90
C PRO A 75 -8.16 3.05 -15.89
N GLY A 76 -8.94 3.96 -16.41
CA GLY A 76 -9.63 4.95 -15.62
C GLY A 76 -8.73 6.11 -15.29
N LEU A 77 -7.93 5.95 -14.27
CA LEU A 77 -6.95 6.95 -13.84
C LEU A 77 -5.61 6.22 -13.75
N ASP A 78 -4.61 6.64 -14.53
CA ASP A 78 -3.33 5.93 -14.48
C ASP A 78 -2.66 6.09 -13.11
N GLY A 79 -1.69 5.22 -12.85
CA GLY A 79 -1.09 5.16 -11.52
C GLY A 79 -0.38 6.43 -11.07
N LEU A 80 0.19 7.20 -12.02
CA LEU A 80 0.83 8.47 -11.64
C LEU A 80 -0.21 9.51 -11.29
N ALA A 81 -1.28 9.60 -12.08
CA ALA A 81 -2.38 10.51 -11.78
C ALA A 81 -3.07 10.12 -10.48
N LEU A 82 -3.24 8.82 -10.25
CA LEU A 82 -3.79 8.33 -8.99
C LEU A 82 -2.92 8.79 -7.82
N CYS A 83 -1.61 8.62 -7.94
CA CYS A 83 -0.68 9.02 -6.89
C CYS A 83 -0.82 10.51 -6.59
N ARG A 84 -0.83 11.35 -7.63
CA ARG A 84 -0.99 12.79 -7.45
C ARG A 84 -2.28 13.13 -6.71
N GLN A 85 -3.38 12.48 -7.10
CA GLN A 85 -4.66 12.77 -6.46
C GLN A 85 -4.71 12.28 -5.02
N LEU A 86 -4.12 11.12 -4.74
CA LEU A 86 -4.04 10.63 -3.37
C LEU A 86 -3.26 11.61 -2.49
N LYS A 87 -2.16 12.13 -3.01
CA LYS A 87 -1.32 13.04 -2.22
C LYS A 87 -1.93 14.44 -2.11
N ALA A 88 -2.83 14.81 -3.02
CA ALA A 88 -3.52 16.09 -2.98
C ALA A 88 -4.78 16.07 -2.11
N THR A 89 -5.24 14.91 -1.71
CA THR A 89 -6.49 14.74 -0.95
C THR A 89 -6.17 14.57 0.53
N PRO A 90 -6.73 15.41 1.41
CA PRO A 90 -6.36 15.34 2.84
C PRO A 90 -6.59 13.98 3.47
N GLU A 91 -7.65 13.27 3.09
CA GLU A 91 -7.98 11.98 3.70
C GLU A 91 -7.00 10.87 3.31
N THR A 92 -6.29 11.02 2.19
CA THR A 92 -5.45 9.93 1.67
C THR A 92 -3.98 10.30 1.57
N ARG A 93 -3.62 11.56 1.74
CA ARG A 93 -2.23 11.98 1.50
C ARG A 93 -1.22 11.34 2.45
N GLY A 94 -1.68 10.88 3.61
CA GLY A 94 -0.80 10.21 4.56
C GLY A 94 -0.56 8.74 4.25
N ILE A 95 -1.25 8.18 3.27
CA ILE A 95 -1.09 6.76 2.92
C ILE A 95 0.14 6.61 2.03
N PRO A 96 1.10 5.76 2.41
CA PRO A 96 2.25 5.51 1.54
C PRO A 96 1.81 4.91 0.21
N VAL A 97 2.44 5.36 -0.88
CA VAL A 97 2.13 4.87 -2.23
C VAL A 97 3.41 4.33 -2.85
N VAL A 98 3.35 3.07 -3.27
CA VAL A 98 4.43 2.43 -4.01
C VAL A 98 3.98 2.27 -5.45
N VAL A 99 4.75 2.78 -6.38
CA VAL A 99 4.51 2.56 -7.81
C VAL A 99 5.34 1.33 -8.22
N PHE A 100 4.66 0.30 -8.71
CA PHE A 100 5.28 -0.96 -9.10
C PHE A 100 4.94 -1.20 -10.57
N SER A 101 5.89 -0.96 -11.46
CA SER A 101 5.58 -0.86 -12.88
C SER A 101 6.68 -1.46 -13.75
N MET A 102 6.29 -1.86 -14.95
CA MET A 102 7.25 -2.26 -15.98
C MET A 102 7.94 -1.07 -16.62
N LEU A 103 7.39 0.11 -16.46
CA LEU A 103 7.94 1.32 -17.06
C LEU A 103 9.10 1.85 -16.23
N ALA A 104 10.12 2.37 -16.92
CA ALA A 104 11.25 3.02 -16.24
C ALA A 104 10.84 4.46 -15.92
N ALA A 105 10.04 4.62 -14.89
CA ALA A 105 9.38 5.88 -14.59
C ALA A 105 9.65 6.37 -13.17
N GLU A 106 10.81 6.05 -12.61
CA GLU A 106 11.10 6.38 -11.22
C GLU A 106 10.99 7.88 -10.95
N THR A 107 11.58 8.69 -11.81
CA THR A 107 11.55 10.15 -11.62
C THR A 107 10.13 10.68 -11.65
N ARG A 108 9.34 10.22 -12.63
CA ARG A 108 7.94 10.67 -12.73
C ARG A 108 7.11 10.20 -11.53
N ALA A 109 7.40 9.00 -11.03
CA ALA A 109 6.70 8.50 -9.87
C ALA A 109 7.01 9.36 -8.63
N ARG A 110 8.26 9.70 -8.45
CA ARG A 110 8.65 10.55 -7.32
C ARG A 110 8.04 11.94 -7.45
N GLU A 111 8.01 12.49 -8.64
CA GLU A 111 7.39 13.80 -8.87
C GLU A 111 5.89 13.77 -8.61
N ALA A 112 5.26 12.60 -8.81
CA ALA A 112 3.85 12.42 -8.51
C ALA A 112 3.60 12.24 -7.00
N GLY A 113 4.65 12.11 -6.22
CA GLY A 113 4.53 11.96 -4.76
C GLY A 113 4.65 10.54 -4.26
N ALA A 114 5.06 9.60 -5.10
CA ALA A 114 5.22 8.21 -4.66
C ALA A 114 6.31 8.11 -3.61
N ASP A 115 6.08 7.27 -2.62
CA ASP A 115 7.04 7.04 -1.54
C ASP A 115 8.09 6.03 -1.93
N ALA A 116 7.81 5.19 -2.93
CA ALA A 116 8.80 4.27 -3.46
C ALA A 116 8.42 3.89 -4.89
N PHE A 117 9.41 3.49 -5.66
CA PHE A 117 9.21 2.99 -7.01
C PHE A 117 9.93 1.66 -7.15
N LEU A 118 9.23 0.65 -7.65
CA LEU A 118 9.78 -0.66 -7.91
C LEU A 118 9.55 -1.02 -9.36
N LYS A 119 10.60 -1.50 -10.02
CA LYS A 119 10.53 -1.89 -11.42
C LYS A 119 10.24 -3.39 -11.52
N LYS A 120 9.29 -3.77 -12.34
CA LYS A 120 9.02 -5.17 -12.64
C LYS A 120 10.05 -5.68 -13.65
N PRO A 121 10.42 -6.96 -13.62
CA PRO A 121 10.10 -7.94 -12.60
C PRO A 121 10.95 -7.71 -11.35
N LEU A 122 10.45 -8.17 -10.22
CA LEU A 122 11.12 -7.93 -8.95
C LEU A 122 11.11 -9.20 -8.13
N ALA A 123 12.20 -9.43 -7.39
CA ALA A 123 12.22 -10.54 -6.46
C ALA A 123 11.21 -10.29 -5.34
N GLU A 124 10.48 -11.33 -4.97
CA GLU A 124 9.38 -11.22 -4.02
C GLU A 124 9.81 -10.66 -2.67
N HIS A 125 11.01 -11.03 -2.20
CA HIS A 125 11.47 -10.53 -0.91
C HIS A 125 11.67 -9.02 -0.93
N ARG A 126 11.98 -8.46 -2.11
CA ARG A 126 12.16 -7.02 -2.24
C ARG A 126 10.84 -6.29 -2.10
N LEU A 127 9.78 -6.84 -2.68
CA LEU A 127 8.46 -6.27 -2.56
C LEU A 127 8.01 -6.24 -1.09
N VAL A 128 8.15 -7.37 -0.42
CA VAL A 128 7.78 -7.48 0.99
C VAL A 128 8.61 -6.52 1.85
N GLN A 129 9.91 -6.42 1.54
CA GLN A 129 10.80 -5.56 2.30
C GLN A 129 10.37 -4.09 2.20
N VAL A 130 10.08 -3.63 0.98
CA VAL A 130 9.67 -2.23 0.78
C VAL A 130 8.36 -1.94 1.51
N VAL A 131 7.40 -2.87 1.44
CA VAL A 131 6.12 -2.69 2.12
C VAL A 131 6.34 -2.61 3.62
N ARG A 132 7.13 -3.53 4.18
CA ARG A 132 7.40 -3.52 5.62
C ARG A 132 8.11 -2.25 6.05
N ASP A 133 9.07 -1.79 5.26
CA ASP A 133 9.83 -0.59 5.60
C ASP A 133 8.91 0.61 5.65
N LEU A 134 8.02 0.76 4.67
CA LEU A 134 7.11 1.90 4.64
C LEU A 134 6.06 1.87 5.74
N LEU A 135 5.73 0.69 6.23
CA LEU A 135 4.79 0.56 7.34
C LEU A 135 5.45 0.63 8.70
N ASN A 136 6.78 0.67 8.73
CA ASN A 136 7.53 0.77 9.97
C ASN A 136 7.47 2.22 10.47
N PRO A 137 6.95 2.47 11.67
CA PRO A 137 6.83 3.85 12.16
C PRO A 137 8.16 4.57 12.31
N SER A 138 9.28 3.85 12.37
CA SER A 138 10.59 4.48 12.45
C SER A 138 11.24 4.68 11.07
N TRP A 139 10.56 4.31 10.01
CA TRP A 139 11.10 4.51 8.66
C TRP A 139 11.14 6.01 8.33
N PRO A 140 12.27 6.52 7.84
CA PRO A 140 12.35 7.94 7.48
C PRO A 140 11.39 8.25 6.34
N SER A 141 10.78 9.43 6.40
CA SER A 141 9.91 9.84 5.32
C SER A 141 10.73 10.14 4.07
N ALA A 142 10.08 10.13 2.92
CA ALA A 142 10.74 10.48 1.67
C ALA A 142 11.31 11.89 1.72
N ALA A 143 10.67 12.76 2.46
CA ALA A 143 11.11 14.15 2.57
C ALA A 143 12.39 14.30 3.36
N THR A 144 12.78 13.29 4.14
CA THR A 144 14.01 13.38 4.92
C THR A 144 15.22 12.78 4.20
N GLY A 145 15.10 12.57 2.91
CA GLY A 145 16.24 12.12 2.13
C GLY A 145 16.55 10.67 2.31
N MET A 146 15.57 9.87 2.28
CA MET A 146 15.73 8.45 2.27
C MET A 146 16.78 8.00 1.28
N PRO A 147 17.64 7.09 1.66
CA PRO A 147 18.68 6.62 0.74
C PRO A 147 18.11 5.91 -0.47
#